data_093c330be67114b78c4b72f9fffd5a58
#
_entry.id   093c330be67114b78c4b72f9fffd5a58
#
_cell.length_a   1.000
_cell.length_b   1.000
_cell.length_c   1.000
_cell.angle_alpha   90.00
_cell.angle_beta   90.00
_cell.angle_gamma   90.00
#
_symmetry.space_group_name_H-M   'P 1'
#
loop_
_entity.id
_entity.type
_entity.pdbx_description
1 polymer ?
#
loop_
_entity_poly.entity_id
_entity_poly.type
_entity_poly.pdbx_seq_one_letter_code
_entity_poly.pdbx_strand_id
1 'polypeptide(L)'
;ERVSALPVEECEIFLTLEEQDYIETLKYYAGYGQGNMRVYTSIDGTNFTEITQGSVQHRYRNMFRWQILEVNEEAKYILIIKDPGMEMEIREIGLMDEEDALIPVLTAQIRQEDTSLQDASYLIDEQEQVPVTTSYMVDMYFDEIYHARTAYEYLEGYTPYEVTHP
;
A
#
# COMPACT_ATOMS: atom_id res chain seq x y z
N GLU A 1 -11.20 14.91 4.44
CA GLU A 1 -11.33 13.52 4.93
C GLU A 1 -10.70 12.62 3.86
N ARG A 2 -9.56 12.04 4.16
CA ARG A 2 -8.80 11.22 3.20
C ARG A 2 -9.40 9.82 3.22
N VAL A 3 -10.05 9.42 2.14
CA VAL A 3 -10.52 8.05 1.99
C VAL A 3 -9.39 7.23 1.39
N SER A 4 -8.61 6.60 2.26
CA SER A 4 -7.55 5.66 1.89
C SER A 4 -8.04 4.20 1.83
N ALA A 5 -9.34 3.99 2.02
CA ALA A 5 -9.93 2.66 1.98
C ALA A 5 -10.10 2.19 0.53
N LEU A 6 -9.48 1.06 0.21
CA LEU A 6 -9.71 0.35 -1.04
C LEU A 6 -10.99 -0.50 -0.90
N PRO A 7 -11.88 -0.47 -1.91
CA PRO A 7 -13.19 -1.10 -1.83
C PRO A 7 -13.13 -2.62 -1.69
N VAL A 8 -14.30 -3.23 -1.41
CA VAL A 8 -14.48 -4.69 -1.37
C VAL A 8 -14.24 -5.31 -2.75
N GLU A 9 -14.61 -4.58 -3.81
CA GLU A 9 -14.42 -4.97 -5.20
C GLU A 9 -12.94 -4.95 -5.60
N GLU A 10 -12.63 -5.48 -6.78
CA GLU A 10 -11.32 -5.34 -7.39
C GLU A 10 -10.99 -3.86 -7.62
N CYS A 11 -9.75 -3.51 -7.34
CA CYS A 11 -9.30 -2.13 -7.44
C CYS A 11 -7.86 -2.12 -7.98
N GLU A 12 -7.60 -1.22 -8.93
CA GLU A 12 -6.29 -1.02 -9.53
C GLU A 12 -5.72 0.33 -9.11
N ILE A 13 -4.46 0.32 -8.67
CA ILE A 13 -3.69 1.53 -8.37
C ILE A 13 -2.58 1.63 -9.40
N PHE A 14 -2.51 2.75 -10.11
CA PHE A 14 -1.47 3.06 -11.09
C PHE A 14 -0.53 4.11 -10.53
N LEU A 15 0.75 3.80 -10.45
CA LEU A 15 1.80 4.75 -10.12
C LEU A 15 2.63 5.02 -11.37
N THR A 16 2.94 6.29 -11.61
CA THR A 16 3.84 6.71 -12.68
C THR A 16 5.03 7.44 -12.08
N LEU A 17 6.23 6.99 -12.40
CA LEU A 17 7.47 7.65 -12.01
C LEU A 17 7.78 8.82 -12.94
N GLU A 18 8.54 9.78 -12.45
CA GLU A 18 9.01 10.90 -13.27
C GLU A 18 9.88 10.38 -14.43
N GLU A 19 10.83 9.47 -14.13
CA GLU A 19 11.68 8.79 -15.10
C GLU A 19 11.64 7.27 -14.83
N GLN A 20 12.13 6.48 -15.79
CA GLN A 20 12.39 5.06 -15.59
C GLN A 20 13.52 4.89 -14.58
N ASP A 21 13.35 4.02 -13.61
CA ASP A 21 14.36 3.76 -12.59
C ASP A 21 14.37 2.29 -12.19
N TYR A 22 15.46 1.84 -11.55
CA TYR A 22 15.52 0.53 -10.93
C TYR A 22 14.92 0.60 -9.52
N ILE A 23 13.86 -0.14 -9.32
CA ILE A 23 13.13 -0.18 -8.06
C ILE A 23 13.56 -1.44 -7.31
N GLU A 24 14.26 -1.29 -6.19
CA GLU A 24 14.57 -2.41 -5.31
C GLU A 24 13.37 -2.81 -4.48
N THR A 25 12.73 -1.85 -3.81
CA THR A 25 11.59 -2.12 -2.94
C THR A 25 10.43 -1.15 -3.15
N LEU A 26 9.22 -1.68 -2.97
CA LEU A 26 8.00 -0.92 -2.77
C LEU A 26 7.61 -1.01 -1.30
N LYS A 27 7.42 0.12 -0.65
CA LYS A 27 6.95 0.22 0.73
C LYS A 27 5.55 0.81 0.75
N TYR A 28 4.68 0.27 1.59
CA TYR A 28 3.37 0.88 1.81
C TYR A 28 2.99 0.85 3.28
N TYR A 29 2.35 1.91 3.75
CA TYR A 29 1.77 1.93 5.09
C TYR A 29 0.37 1.33 5.04
N ALA A 30 0.23 0.20 5.71
CA ALA A 30 -1.02 -0.52 5.81
C ALA A 30 -1.92 0.11 6.87
N GLY A 31 -3.14 0.48 6.51
CA GLY A 31 -4.17 0.91 7.45
C GLY A 31 -5.00 -0.27 7.97
N TYR A 32 -6.29 -0.01 8.20
CA TYR A 32 -7.26 -1.02 8.64
C TYR A 32 -7.66 -1.95 7.49
N GLY A 33 -8.08 -3.17 7.83
CA GLY A 33 -8.65 -4.13 6.89
C GLY A 33 -7.69 -5.24 6.47
N GLN A 34 -8.15 -6.09 5.57
CA GLN A 34 -7.41 -7.23 5.06
C GLN A 34 -7.67 -7.42 3.57
N GLY A 35 -6.71 -8.00 2.85
CA GLY A 35 -6.87 -8.27 1.43
C GLY A 35 -5.66 -8.97 0.83
N ASN A 36 -5.75 -9.25 -0.45
CA ASN A 36 -4.62 -9.70 -1.26
C ASN A 36 -4.35 -8.66 -2.34
N MET A 37 -3.09 -8.51 -2.68
CA MET A 37 -2.65 -7.63 -3.77
C MET A 37 -1.67 -8.38 -4.66
N ARG A 38 -1.61 -7.97 -5.92
CA ARG A 38 -0.59 -8.35 -6.89
C ARG A 38 0.07 -7.08 -7.42
N VAL A 39 1.36 -7.11 -7.58
CA VAL A 39 2.14 -5.95 -8.05
C VAL A 39 2.78 -6.28 -9.39
N TYR A 40 2.67 -5.36 -10.32
CA TYR A 40 3.18 -5.46 -11.67
C TYR A 40 4.03 -4.24 -12.00
N THR A 41 5.05 -4.45 -12.81
CA THR A 41 5.93 -3.39 -13.32
C THR A 41 5.81 -3.28 -14.84
N SER A 42 6.06 -2.07 -15.37
CA SER A 42 6.12 -1.83 -16.81
C SER A 42 7.06 -0.66 -17.13
N ILE A 43 7.73 -0.75 -18.27
CA ILE A 43 8.54 0.33 -18.83
C ILE A 43 7.69 1.22 -19.76
N ASP A 44 6.76 0.63 -20.51
CA ASP A 44 6.01 1.28 -21.58
C ASP A 44 4.54 1.65 -21.19
N GLY A 45 4.10 1.23 -20.01
CA GLY A 45 2.74 1.47 -19.51
C GLY A 45 1.65 0.61 -20.17
N THR A 46 2.04 -0.35 -20.99
CA THR A 46 1.13 -1.27 -21.71
C THR A 46 1.39 -2.73 -21.39
N ASN A 47 2.66 -3.10 -21.34
CA ASN A 47 3.08 -4.47 -21.04
C ASN A 47 3.51 -4.56 -19.58
N PHE A 48 2.65 -5.13 -18.75
CA PHE A 48 2.89 -5.30 -17.33
C PHE A 48 3.32 -6.72 -17.00
N THR A 49 4.37 -6.84 -16.18
CA THR A 49 4.91 -8.12 -15.68
C THR A 49 4.77 -8.17 -14.17
N GLU A 50 4.23 -9.27 -13.65
CA GLU A 50 4.12 -9.48 -12.20
C GLU A 50 5.50 -9.64 -11.58
N ILE A 51 5.74 -8.98 -10.43
CA ILE A 51 7.00 -9.10 -9.70
C ILE A 51 7.20 -10.52 -9.16
N THR A 52 8.45 -10.91 -8.96
CA THR A 52 8.81 -12.28 -8.53
C THR A 52 8.21 -12.67 -7.19
N GLN A 53 8.00 -11.73 -6.29
CA GLN A 53 7.35 -11.99 -4.99
C GLN A 53 5.90 -12.47 -5.14
N GLY A 54 5.22 -12.15 -6.26
CA GLY A 54 3.87 -12.56 -6.56
C GLY A 54 2.82 -11.92 -5.66
N SER A 55 1.84 -12.73 -5.22
CA SER A 55 0.73 -12.24 -4.40
C SER A 55 1.16 -11.84 -3.00
N VAL A 56 0.76 -10.63 -2.61
CA VAL A 56 0.98 -10.05 -1.29
C VAL A 56 -0.27 -10.21 -0.45
N GLN A 57 -0.11 -10.78 0.74
CA GLN A 57 -1.21 -10.98 1.67
C GLN A 57 -1.14 -9.95 2.79
N HIS A 58 -2.08 -9.01 2.76
CA HIS A 58 -2.31 -8.10 3.86
C HIS A 58 -3.26 -8.75 4.85
N ARG A 59 -2.78 -9.03 6.03
CA ARG A 59 -3.51 -9.68 7.12
C ARG A 59 -3.54 -8.79 8.34
N TYR A 60 -4.33 -9.18 9.29
CA TYR A 60 -4.51 -8.54 10.57
C TYR A 60 -3.22 -8.04 11.24
N ARG A 61 -2.17 -8.87 11.24
CA ARG A 61 -0.84 -8.55 11.79
C ARG A 61 -0.07 -7.48 11.01
N ASN A 62 -0.55 -7.14 9.81
CA ASN A 62 0.09 -6.16 8.95
C ASN A 62 -0.51 -4.76 9.13
N MET A 63 -1.65 -4.62 9.83
CA MET A 63 -2.32 -3.33 10.02
C MET A 63 -1.44 -2.35 10.79
N PHE A 64 -1.57 -1.07 10.44
CA PHE A 64 -0.85 0.05 11.07
C PHE A 64 0.66 -0.09 11.09
N ARG A 65 1.21 -0.67 10.01
CA ARG A 65 2.64 -0.92 9.85
C ARG A 65 3.07 -0.71 8.41
N TRP A 66 4.34 -0.32 8.26
CA TRP A 66 5.00 -0.36 6.96
C TRP A 66 5.21 -1.80 6.51
N GLN A 67 4.86 -2.06 5.27
CA GLN A 67 5.11 -3.33 4.58
C GLN A 67 6.16 -3.08 3.51
N ILE A 68 7.05 -4.03 3.31
CA ILE A 68 8.13 -3.96 2.32
C ILE A 68 7.95 -5.11 1.35
N LEU A 69 7.96 -4.78 0.05
CA LEU A 69 7.90 -5.73 -1.05
C LEU A 69 9.17 -5.62 -1.87
N GLU A 70 9.81 -6.74 -2.17
CA GLU A 70 10.92 -6.79 -3.10
C GLU A 70 10.40 -6.72 -4.53
N VAL A 71 10.82 -5.70 -5.26
CA VAL A 71 10.46 -5.49 -6.66
C VAL A 71 11.61 -5.96 -7.56
N ASN A 72 12.82 -5.41 -7.38
CA ASN A 72 14.04 -5.76 -8.10
C ASN A 72 13.91 -5.68 -9.63
N GLU A 73 13.26 -4.64 -10.15
CA GLU A 73 12.94 -4.47 -11.56
C GLU A 73 13.12 -3.01 -12.00
N GLU A 74 13.54 -2.82 -13.25
CA GLU A 74 13.44 -1.52 -13.91
C GLU A 74 12.01 -1.23 -14.32
N ALA A 75 11.48 -0.07 -13.92
CA ALA A 75 10.12 0.32 -14.27
C ALA A 75 9.95 1.84 -14.37
N LYS A 76 8.95 2.25 -15.13
CA LYS A 76 8.40 3.61 -15.13
C LYS A 76 6.96 3.62 -14.59
N TYR A 77 6.28 2.49 -14.67
CA TYR A 77 4.90 2.33 -14.25
C TYR A 77 4.76 1.14 -13.33
N ILE A 78 4.00 1.31 -12.28
CA ILE A 78 3.62 0.24 -11.35
C ILE A 78 2.11 0.13 -11.33
N LEU A 79 1.63 -1.10 -11.41
CA LEU A 79 0.23 -1.42 -11.25
C LEU A 79 0.09 -2.34 -10.03
N ILE A 80 -0.73 -1.92 -9.08
CA ILE A 80 -1.11 -2.72 -7.93
C ILE A 80 -2.57 -3.11 -8.11
N ILE A 81 -2.87 -4.40 -8.11
CA ILE A 81 -4.23 -4.93 -8.20
C ILE A 81 -4.60 -5.50 -6.85
N LYS A 82 -5.58 -4.91 -6.20
CA LYS A 82 -6.21 -5.48 -5.02
C LYS A 82 -7.31 -6.44 -5.45
N ASP A 83 -7.21 -7.69 -5.03
CA ASP A 83 -8.23 -8.70 -5.32
C ASP A 83 -9.56 -8.36 -4.61
N PRO A 84 -10.70 -8.77 -5.20
CA PRO A 84 -11.99 -8.60 -4.54
C PRO A 84 -12.08 -9.41 -3.25
N GLY A 85 -12.94 -9.01 -2.34
CA GLY A 85 -13.23 -9.75 -1.11
C GLY A 85 -13.41 -8.89 0.12
N MET A 86 -12.35 -8.32 0.67
CA MET A 86 -12.42 -7.50 1.88
C MET A 86 -11.94 -6.08 1.61
N GLU A 87 -12.47 -5.13 2.36
CA GLU A 87 -11.98 -3.77 2.39
C GLU A 87 -10.60 -3.72 3.06
N MET A 88 -9.68 -2.93 2.53
CA MET A 88 -8.39 -2.66 3.15
C MET A 88 -7.96 -1.22 2.90
N GLU A 89 -7.17 -0.67 3.81
CA GLU A 89 -6.61 0.66 3.67
C GLU A 89 -5.12 0.61 3.31
N ILE A 90 -4.74 1.44 2.35
CA ILE A 90 -3.35 1.85 2.10
C ILE A 90 -3.30 3.36 2.28
N ARG A 91 -2.37 3.85 3.08
CA ARG A 91 -2.28 5.28 3.42
C ARG A 91 -1.16 6.00 2.71
N GLU A 92 -0.04 5.32 2.50
CA GLU A 92 1.12 5.88 1.83
C GLU A 92 1.86 4.79 1.07
N ILE A 93 2.45 5.15 -0.08
CA ILE A 93 3.28 4.26 -0.90
C ILE A 93 4.57 5.00 -1.25
N GLY A 94 5.70 4.34 -1.08
CA GLY A 94 7.01 4.82 -1.52
C GLY A 94 7.80 3.75 -2.24
N LEU A 95 8.68 4.19 -3.11
CA LEU A 95 9.58 3.33 -3.89
C LEU A 95 11.02 3.67 -3.52
N MET A 96 11.86 2.65 -3.36
CA MET A 96 13.26 2.82 -3.02
C MET A 96 14.14 2.17 -4.07
N ASP A 97 15.28 2.81 -4.34
CA ASP A 97 16.35 2.25 -5.16
C ASP A 97 17.30 1.35 -4.35
N GLU A 98 18.37 0.86 -4.98
CA GLU A 98 19.40 0.00 -4.37
C GLU A 98 20.23 0.68 -3.26
N GLU A 99 20.18 2.00 -3.17
CA GLU A 99 20.88 2.81 -2.15
C GLU A 99 19.94 3.23 -1.00
N ASP A 100 18.72 2.66 -0.96
CA ASP A 100 17.63 3.06 -0.05
C ASP A 100 17.21 4.53 -0.22
N ALA A 101 17.46 5.13 -1.38
CA ALA A 101 16.97 6.45 -1.70
C ALA A 101 15.55 6.40 -2.26
N LEU A 102 14.76 7.42 -1.92
CA LEU A 102 13.38 7.52 -2.38
C LEU A 102 13.32 7.86 -3.87
N ILE A 103 12.64 7.05 -4.66
CA ILE A 103 12.35 7.30 -6.07
C ILE A 103 11.08 8.16 -6.17
N PRO A 104 11.13 9.34 -6.79
CA PRO A 104 9.95 10.21 -6.90
C PRO A 104 8.83 9.58 -7.72
N VAL A 105 7.65 9.45 -7.14
CA VAL A 105 6.42 9.07 -7.83
C VAL A 105 5.70 10.34 -8.28
N LEU A 106 5.50 10.49 -9.59
CA LEU A 106 4.88 11.68 -10.19
C LEU A 106 3.37 11.70 -10.00
N THR A 107 2.72 10.57 -10.25
CA THR A 107 1.25 10.45 -10.13
C THR A 107 0.84 9.12 -9.54
N ALA A 108 -0.22 9.17 -8.74
CA ALA A 108 -0.97 8.00 -8.34
C ALA A 108 -2.43 8.15 -8.78
N GLN A 109 -2.97 7.11 -9.37
CA GLN A 109 -4.36 7.05 -9.84
C GLN A 109 -4.97 5.73 -9.42
N ILE A 110 -6.29 5.74 -9.20
CA ILE A 110 -7.05 4.55 -8.81
C ILE A 110 -8.19 4.31 -9.81
N ARG A 111 -8.45 3.05 -10.10
CA ARG A 111 -9.61 2.61 -10.86
C ARG A 111 -10.31 1.48 -10.12
N GLN A 112 -11.58 1.67 -9.86
CA GLN A 112 -12.47 0.60 -9.42
C GLN A 112 -13.11 -0.06 -10.65
N GLU A 113 -13.63 -1.25 -10.47
CA GLU A 113 -14.32 -1.99 -11.54
C GLU A 113 -15.28 -1.08 -12.33
N ASP A 114 -15.16 -1.09 -13.66
CA ASP A 114 -15.97 -0.32 -14.61
C ASP A 114 -15.97 1.23 -14.46
N THR A 115 -15.04 1.80 -13.70
CA THR A 115 -14.92 3.26 -13.57
C THR A 115 -13.74 3.84 -14.36
N SER A 116 -13.74 5.16 -14.55
CA SER A 116 -12.58 5.88 -15.05
C SER A 116 -11.48 5.99 -13.98
N LEU A 117 -10.23 6.19 -14.41
CA LEU A 117 -9.13 6.54 -13.52
C LEU A 117 -9.45 7.82 -12.74
N GLN A 118 -9.25 7.78 -11.44
CA GLN A 118 -9.43 8.88 -10.50
C GLN A 118 -8.09 9.23 -9.85
N ASP A 119 -7.95 10.47 -9.44
CA ASP A 119 -6.77 10.92 -8.70
C ASP A 119 -6.68 10.20 -7.34
N ALA A 120 -5.48 9.72 -7.03
CA ALA A 120 -5.14 9.07 -5.78
C ALA A 120 -3.82 9.62 -5.20
N SER A 121 -3.55 10.91 -5.43
CA SER A 121 -2.33 11.60 -4.99
C SER A 121 -2.11 11.51 -3.47
N TYR A 122 -3.17 11.29 -2.69
CA TYR A 122 -3.11 11.05 -1.25
C TYR A 122 -2.31 9.77 -0.87
N LEU A 123 -2.04 8.87 -1.81
CA LEU A 123 -1.21 7.68 -1.59
C LEU A 123 0.30 7.98 -1.67
N ILE A 124 0.66 9.19 -2.12
CA ILE A 124 2.05 9.61 -2.36
C ILE A 124 2.32 11.03 -1.85
N ASP A 125 1.46 11.59 -1.02
CA ASP A 125 1.58 13.00 -0.58
C ASP A 125 2.48 13.20 0.64
N GLU A 126 2.89 12.11 1.27
CA GLU A 126 3.80 12.08 2.42
C GLU A 126 5.06 11.23 2.15
N GLN A 127 5.57 11.22 0.92
CA GLN A 127 6.72 10.38 0.52
C GLN A 127 7.95 10.57 1.42
N GLU A 128 8.15 11.75 1.97
CA GLU A 128 9.21 12.05 2.94
C GLU A 128 9.08 11.28 4.28
N GLN A 129 7.89 10.73 4.56
CA GLN A 129 7.63 9.90 5.74
C GLN A 129 7.94 8.42 5.50
N VAL A 130 8.22 8.03 4.25
CA VAL A 130 8.56 6.65 3.92
C VAL A 130 9.90 6.28 4.59
N PRO A 131 9.92 5.33 5.53
CA PRO A 131 11.13 5.03 6.28
C PRO A 131 12.16 4.28 5.44
N VAL A 132 13.41 4.63 5.57
CA VAL A 132 14.53 3.86 5.00
C VAL A 132 14.55 2.48 5.64
N THR A 133 14.43 2.41 6.97
CA THR A 133 14.36 1.15 7.70
C THR A 133 13.13 1.13 8.61
N THR A 134 12.44 0.00 8.68
CA THR A 134 11.37 -0.18 9.65
C THR A 134 11.95 -0.41 11.05
N SER A 135 11.38 0.25 12.04
CA SER A 135 11.79 0.13 13.44
C SER A 135 10.60 0.35 14.37
N TYR A 136 10.76 0.07 15.65
CA TYR A 136 9.73 0.35 16.67
C TYR A 136 9.32 1.83 16.76
N MET A 137 10.11 2.72 16.17
CA MET A 137 9.82 4.16 16.19
C MET A 137 8.88 4.59 15.07
N VAL A 138 8.73 3.77 14.03
CA VAL A 138 7.90 4.07 12.84
C VAL A 138 6.78 3.06 12.62
N ASP A 139 6.74 2.00 13.42
CA ASP A 139 5.75 0.93 13.35
C ASP A 139 5.15 0.64 14.73
N MET A 140 3.93 0.13 14.73
CA MET A 140 3.32 -0.42 15.94
C MET A 140 3.92 -1.77 16.29
N TYR A 141 4.18 -1.98 17.58
CA TYR A 141 4.81 -3.18 18.09
C TYR A 141 3.85 -4.05 18.89
N PHE A 142 3.85 -5.34 18.62
CA PHE A 142 3.13 -6.39 19.34
C PHE A 142 1.69 -5.99 19.74
N ASP A 143 1.42 -5.77 21.03
CA ASP A 143 0.08 -5.46 21.55
C ASP A 143 -0.47 -4.09 21.10
N GLU A 144 0.40 -3.16 20.67
CA GLU A 144 -0.02 -1.84 20.18
C GLU A 144 -0.96 -1.94 18.98
N ILE A 145 -0.77 -2.95 18.12
CA ILE A 145 -1.63 -3.20 16.97
C ILE A 145 -3.07 -3.49 17.42
N TYR A 146 -3.25 -4.27 18.47
CA TYR A 146 -4.57 -4.60 19.02
C TYR A 146 -5.26 -3.37 19.58
N HIS A 147 -4.54 -2.55 20.35
CA HIS A 147 -5.07 -1.33 20.92
C HIS A 147 -5.42 -0.29 19.86
N ALA A 148 -4.54 -0.08 18.89
CA ALA A 148 -4.78 0.86 17.80
C ALA A 148 -5.98 0.45 16.96
N ARG A 149 -6.10 -0.84 16.64
CA ARG A 149 -7.24 -1.35 15.89
C ARG A 149 -8.53 -1.20 16.67
N THR A 150 -8.57 -1.63 17.92
CA THR A 150 -9.77 -1.52 18.75
C THR A 150 -10.20 -0.06 18.91
N ALA A 151 -9.23 0.85 19.11
CA ALA A 151 -9.50 2.28 19.14
C ALA A 151 -10.08 2.79 17.82
N TYR A 152 -9.52 2.36 16.69
CA TYR A 152 -10.03 2.72 15.36
C TYR A 152 -11.44 2.18 15.13
N GLU A 153 -11.70 0.91 15.46
CA GLU A 153 -13.02 0.28 15.34
C GLU A 153 -14.08 1.04 16.15
N TYR A 154 -13.74 1.47 17.37
CA TYR A 154 -14.66 2.30 18.19
C TYR A 154 -14.90 3.68 17.59
N LEU A 155 -13.87 4.34 17.05
CA LEU A 155 -13.98 5.66 16.43
C LEU A 155 -14.87 5.63 15.17
N GLU A 156 -14.76 4.57 14.38
CA GLU A 156 -15.53 4.37 13.15
C GLU A 156 -16.91 3.71 13.42
N GLY A 157 -17.20 3.32 14.66
CA GLY A 157 -18.46 2.67 15.03
C GLY A 157 -18.56 1.22 14.57
N TYR A 158 -17.41 0.58 14.29
CA TYR A 158 -17.37 -0.84 13.98
C TYR A 158 -17.51 -1.69 15.23
N THR A 159 -18.00 -2.91 15.06
CA THR A 159 -17.97 -3.90 16.15
C THR A 159 -16.52 -4.38 16.32
N PRO A 160 -15.93 -4.25 17.52
CA PRO A 160 -14.56 -4.69 17.76
C PRO A 160 -14.38 -6.17 17.41
N TYR A 161 -13.31 -6.45 16.64
CA TYR A 161 -12.99 -7.82 16.25
C TYR A 161 -12.62 -8.68 17.45
N GLU A 162 -11.96 -8.09 18.42
CA GLU A 162 -11.50 -8.77 19.62
C GLU A 162 -11.87 -7.97 20.87
N VAL A 163 -12.50 -8.65 21.85
CA VAL A 163 -12.94 -8.05 23.10
C VAL A 163 -12.02 -8.35 24.28
N THR A 164 -10.95 -9.12 24.06
CA THR A 164 -10.02 -9.55 25.11
C THR A 164 -8.96 -8.50 25.48
N HIS A 165 -8.77 -7.52 24.61
CA HIS A 165 -7.86 -6.38 24.82
C HIS A 165 -8.62 -5.08 24.54
N PRO A 166 -9.47 -4.63 25.49
CA PRO A 166 -10.24 -3.40 25.32
C PRO A 166 -9.39 -2.14 25.43
#